data_0059245ce9c61f8b639940f039ffbe82
#
_entry.id   0059245ce9c61f8b639940f039ffbe82
#
_cell.length_a   1.000
_cell.length_b   1.000
_cell.length_c   1.000
_cell.angle_alpha   90.00
_cell.angle_beta   90.00
_cell.angle_gamma   90.00
#
_symmetry.space_group_name_H-M   'P 1'
#
loop_
_entity.id
_entity.type
_entity.pdbx_description
1 polymer ?
#
loop_
_entity_poly.entity_id
_entity_poly.type
_entity_poly.pdbx_seq_one_letter_code
_entity_poly.pdbx_strand_id
1 'polypeptide(L)'
;MKQLKDKEYEEFQQYLYNKTHGYIWTPETLELICGGNDNDPERIGRQILEMAGRLKNEHISHMTSDKRRRYIIRSLRKGETDLLKDFLYEAIFVPEGVEPPARDIIEKPELRVYTDDFGIRKGDNCLVADFGGKVVGAVWTRIMDDYGHVDDETPSFAISLYREYRGQGIGLQLMVKMLELLKWQGYERASLAVQKENYAVKMYRDVGFHTVEENAEEFIMVCEL
;
A
#
# COMPACT_ATOMS: atom_id res chain seq x y z
N MET A 1 10.39 -12.57 22.27
CA MET A 1 10.73 -11.12 22.25
C MET A 1 10.53 -10.54 23.64
N LYS A 2 11.56 -9.94 24.29
CA LYS A 2 11.32 -9.08 25.45
C LYS A 2 10.49 -7.91 24.94
N GLN A 3 9.31 -7.69 25.53
CA GLN A 3 8.53 -6.49 25.27
C GLN A 3 9.41 -5.28 25.56
N LEU A 4 9.84 -4.59 24.52
CA LEU A 4 10.33 -3.22 24.66
C LEU A 4 9.20 -2.43 25.33
N LYS A 5 9.51 -1.63 26.34
CA LYS A 5 8.52 -0.72 26.91
C LYS A 5 8.04 0.20 25.80
N ASP A 6 6.78 0.57 25.78
CA ASP A 6 6.14 1.35 24.70
C ASP A 6 6.99 2.54 24.24
N LYS A 7 7.64 3.23 25.17
CA LYS A 7 8.52 4.37 24.88
C LYS A 7 9.80 3.98 24.10
N GLU A 8 10.44 2.86 24.44
CA GLU A 8 11.64 2.36 23.73
C GLU A 8 11.29 1.88 22.33
N TYR A 9 10.07 1.36 22.15
CA TYR A 9 9.54 0.98 20.85
C TYR A 9 9.28 2.22 19.98
N GLU A 10 8.66 3.27 20.53
CA GLU A 10 8.43 4.53 19.81
C GLU A 10 9.75 5.22 19.40
N GLU A 11 10.74 5.25 20.29
CA GLU A 11 12.07 5.80 20.00
C GLU A 11 12.78 5.01 18.91
N PHE A 12 12.64 3.67 18.91
CA PHE A 12 13.20 2.80 17.88
C PHE A 12 12.49 3.00 16.53
N GLN A 13 11.16 3.09 16.51
CA GLN A 13 10.38 3.43 15.32
C GLN A 13 10.78 4.79 14.73
N GLN A 14 10.95 5.80 15.59
CA GLN A 14 11.39 7.11 15.16
C GLN A 14 12.83 7.10 14.59
N TYR A 15 13.72 6.31 15.23
CA TYR A 15 15.07 6.11 14.71
C TYR A 15 15.06 5.47 13.32
N LEU A 16 14.29 4.38 13.14
CA LEU A 16 14.14 3.71 11.85
C LEU A 16 13.54 4.64 10.80
N TYR A 17 12.49 5.36 11.16
CA TYR A 17 11.86 6.35 10.29
C TYR A 17 12.85 7.38 9.77
N ASN A 18 13.67 7.93 10.66
CA ASN A 18 14.70 8.93 10.30
C ASN A 18 15.80 8.32 9.42
N LYS A 19 16.22 7.09 9.70
CA LYS A 19 17.29 6.40 8.96
C LYS A 19 16.85 5.88 7.61
N THR A 20 15.59 5.49 7.46
CA THR A 20 15.02 4.94 6.24
C THR A 20 14.29 5.99 5.38
N HIS A 21 14.49 7.28 5.68
CA HIS A 21 13.93 8.39 4.91
C HIS A 21 12.39 8.41 4.90
N GLY A 22 11.80 8.04 6.02
CA GLY A 22 10.36 8.18 6.22
C GLY A 22 9.53 6.91 6.01
N TYR A 23 10.15 5.72 5.96
CA TYR A 23 9.40 4.46 5.98
C TYR A 23 8.74 4.25 7.35
N ILE A 24 7.45 3.88 7.31
CA ILE A 24 6.74 3.41 8.49
C ILE A 24 6.94 1.90 8.58
N TRP A 25 7.56 1.46 9.67
CA TRP A 25 7.79 0.05 9.95
C TRP A 25 6.69 -0.45 10.86
N THR A 26 5.92 -1.42 10.39
CA THR A 26 4.91 -2.04 11.24
C THR A 26 5.58 -3.02 12.21
N PRO A 27 4.92 -3.35 13.36
CA PRO A 27 5.42 -4.36 14.28
C PRO A 27 5.73 -5.69 13.58
N GLU A 28 4.91 -6.10 12.61
CA GLU A 28 5.07 -7.34 11.84
C GLU A 28 6.29 -7.28 10.93
N THR A 29 6.50 -6.15 10.24
CA THR A 29 7.71 -5.95 9.40
C THR A 29 8.97 -6.05 10.24
N LEU A 30 8.97 -5.48 11.44
CA LEU A 30 10.06 -5.58 12.38
C LEU A 30 10.22 -7.01 12.91
N GLU A 31 9.13 -7.72 13.18
CA GLU A 31 9.14 -9.09 13.65
C GLU A 31 9.65 -10.07 12.59
N LEU A 32 9.31 -9.86 11.33
CA LEU A 32 9.85 -10.63 10.18
C LEU A 32 11.36 -10.44 10.03
N ILE A 33 11.85 -9.22 10.18
CA ILE A 33 13.29 -8.92 10.13
C ILE A 33 13.99 -9.46 11.36
N CYS A 34 13.34 -9.44 12.54
CA CYS A 34 13.85 -9.93 13.81
C CYS A 34 13.57 -11.41 14.06
N GLY A 35 12.65 -12.04 13.31
CA GLY A 35 12.05 -13.36 13.59
C GLY A 35 12.92 -14.59 13.38
N GLY A 36 14.21 -14.42 13.15
CA GLY A 36 15.19 -15.48 13.44
C GLY A 36 15.58 -15.42 14.91
N ASN A 37 15.98 -16.54 15.49
CA ASN A 37 16.49 -16.66 16.88
C ASN A 37 17.71 -15.77 17.19
N ASP A 38 18.01 -14.79 16.36
CA ASP A 38 19.16 -13.92 16.41
C ASP A 38 18.66 -12.47 16.61
N ASN A 39 18.67 -12.04 17.86
CA ASN A 39 18.26 -10.69 18.30
C ASN A 39 19.42 -9.67 18.18
N ASP A 40 20.27 -9.76 17.14
CA ASP A 40 21.32 -8.77 16.91
C ASP A 40 20.74 -7.48 16.29
N PRO A 41 20.62 -6.38 17.07
CA PRO A 41 20.08 -5.11 16.58
C PRO A 41 20.90 -4.50 15.44
N GLU A 42 22.21 -4.78 15.38
CA GLU A 42 23.07 -4.25 14.29
C GLU A 42 22.82 -4.98 12.97
N ARG A 43 22.55 -6.29 13.02
CA ARG A 43 22.19 -7.07 11.83
C ARG A 43 20.83 -6.64 11.29
N ILE A 44 19.86 -6.49 12.17
CA ILE A 44 18.51 -5.99 11.84
C ILE A 44 18.62 -4.61 11.22
N GLY A 45 19.35 -3.70 11.81
CA GLY A 45 19.59 -2.36 11.30
C GLY A 45 20.24 -2.37 9.91
N ARG A 46 21.22 -3.27 9.67
CA ARG A 46 21.85 -3.44 8.35
C ARG A 46 20.86 -3.92 7.28
N GLN A 47 20.04 -4.94 7.60
CA GLN A 47 19.03 -5.45 6.67
C GLN A 47 18.00 -4.39 6.30
N ILE A 48 17.53 -3.61 7.27
CA ILE A 48 16.61 -2.49 7.06
C ILE A 48 17.26 -1.43 6.15
N LEU A 49 18.50 -1.05 6.44
CA LEU A 49 19.21 -0.04 5.65
C LEU A 49 19.53 -0.54 4.23
N GLU A 50 19.84 -1.83 4.06
CA GLU A 50 20.06 -2.45 2.76
C GLU A 50 18.78 -2.44 1.91
N MET A 51 17.64 -2.79 2.52
CA MET A 51 16.36 -2.72 1.84
C MET A 51 15.96 -1.28 1.49
N ALA A 52 16.11 -0.35 2.41
CA ALA A 52 15.89 1.07 2.14
C ALA A 52 16.84 1.59 1.05
N GLY A 53 18.07 1.08 0.99
CA GLY A 53 19.05 1.37 -0.07
C GLY A 53 18.63 0.82 -1.43
N ARG A 54 18.10 -0.40 -1.49
CA ARG A 54 17.55 -1.01 -2.74
C ARG A 54 16.37 -0.18 -3.24
N LEU A 55 15.39 0.09 -2.38
CA LEU A 55 14.25 0.93 -2.71
C LEU A 55 14.68 2.32 -3.19
N LYS A 56 15.70 2.92 -2.59
CA LYS A 56 16.26 4.20 -3.01
C LYS A 56 16.96 4.13 -4.37
N ASN A 57 17.75 3.07 -4.63
CA ASN A 57 18.50 2.92 -5.89
C ASN A 57 17.57 2.61 -7.06
N GLU A 58 16.55 1.80 -6.87
CA GLU A 58 15.51 1.58 -7.87
C GLU A 58 14.74 2.87 -8.16
N HIS A 59 14.51 3.68 -7.15
CA HIS A 59 13.94 5.01 -7.24
C HIS A 59 14.74 5.95 -8.16
N ILE A 60 16.07 5.94 -8.04
CA ILE A 60 16.98 6.74 -8.87
C ILE A 60 17.00 6.22 -10.32
N SER A 61 16.89 4.91 -10.56
CA SER A 61 16.93 4.34 -11.91
C SER A 61 15.69 4.71 -12.75
N HIS A 62 14.53 4.90 -12.13
CA HIS A 62 13.33 5.38 -12.80
C HIS A 62 13.31 6.90 -13.05
N MET A 63 14.18 7.66 -12.40
CA MET A 63 14.32 9.11 -12.62
C MET A 63 15.06 9.48 -13.91
N THR A 64 15.75 8.56 -14.56
CA THR A 64 16.69 8.88 -15.65
C THR A 64 16.10 8.83 -17.06
N SER A 65 14.88 8.31 -17.27
CA SER A 65 14.35 8.12 -18.63
C SER A 65 13.32 9.15 -19.11
N ASP A 66 12.72 9.96 -18.24
CA ASP A 66 11.82 11.04 -18.70
C ASP A 66 11.95 12.33 -17.87
N LYS A 67 12.53 13.36 -18.45
CA LYS A 67 12.73 14.68 -17.81
C LYS A 67 11.43 15.44 -17.48
N ARG A 68 10.23 14.89 -17.79
CA ARG A 68 8.95 15.58 -17.65
C ARG A 68 8.09 15.16 -16.46
N ARG A 69 8.39 14.05 -15.75
CA ARG A 69 7.54 13.54 -14.66
C ARG A 69 8.37 13.08 -13.47
N ARG A 70 8.66 14.04 -12.56
CA ARG A 70 9.39 13.73 -11.32
C ARG A 70 8.41 13.43 -10.19
N TYR A 71 7.91 12.22 -10.09
CA TYR A 71 7.28 11.73 -8.86
C TYR A 71 8.15 10.65 -8.23
N ILE A 72 7.99 10.49 -6.93
CA ILE A 72 8.64 9.43 -6.17
C ILE A 72 7.56 8.55 -5.54
N ILE A 73 7.82 7.23 -5.47
CA ILE A 73 6.99 6.32 -4.67
C ILE A 73 7.68 6.17 -3.32
N ARG A 74 6.92 6.41 -2.25
CA ARG A 74 7.38 6.33 -0.87
C ARG A 74 6.28 5.82 0.04
N SER A 75 6.65 5.37 1.23
CA SER A 75 5.66 5.07 2.27
C SER A 75 4.89 6.32 2.69
N LEU A 76 3.65 6.11 3.12
CA LEU A 76 2.83 7.12 3.77
C LEU A 76 3.56 7.61 5.04
N ARG A 77 3.62 8.92 5.27
CA ARG A 77 4.26 9.49 6.46
C ARG A 77 3.28 9.55 7.63
N LYS A 78 3.82 9.54 8.84
CA LYS A 78 3.04 9.84 10.04
C LYS A 78 2.40 11.23 9.90
N GLY A 79 1.09 11.31 10.07
CA GLY A 79 0.32 12.55 9.86
C GLY A 79 -0.26 12.74 8.45
N GLU A 80 -0.01 11.82 7.53
CA GLU A 80 -0.62 11.80 6.19
C GLU A 80 -1.80 10.82 6.08
N THR A 81 -2.15 10.10 7.15
CA THR A 81 -3.21 9.06 7.14
C THR A 81 -4.57 9.59 6.72
N ASP A 82 -4.87 10.86 7.01
CA ASP A 82 -6.12 11.50 6.59
C ASP A 82 -6.27 11.57 5.06
N LEU A 83 -5.15 11.57 4.32
CA LEU A 83 -5.17 11.52 2.85
C LEU A 83 -5.84 10.25 2.32
N LEU A 84 -5.81 9.14 3.09
CA LEU A 84 -6.44 7.89 2.67
C LEU A 84 -7.96 8.03 2.51
N LYS A 85 -8.60 8.93 3.25
CA LYS A 85 -10.02 9.23 3.05
C LYS A 85 -10.30 9.86 1.69
N ASP A 86 -9.43 10.75 1.23
CA ASP A 86 -9.55 11.35 -0.11
C ASP A 86 -9.30 10.28 -1.17
N PHE A 87 -8.27 9.45 -1.01
CA PHE A 87 -7.98 8.36 -1.94
C PHE A 87 -9.04 7.25 -1.90
N LEU A 88 -9.65 6.98 -0.76
CA LEU A 88 -10.78 6.06 -0.68
C LEU A 88 -11.96 6.56 -1.52
N TYR A 89 -12.29 7.85 -1.45
CA TYR A 89 -13.32 8.45 -2.30
C TYR A 89 -12.96 8.36 -3.79
N GLU A 90 -11.71 8.65 -4.16
CA GLU A 90 -11.20 8.53 -5.53
C GLU A 90 -11.12 7.08 -6.04
N ALA A 91 -11.12 6.07 -5.13
CA ALA A 91 -11.15 4.66 -5.47
C ALA A 91 -12.55 4.16 -5.86
N ILE A 92 -13.61 4.88 -5.48
CA ILE A 92 -14.97 4.51 -5.84
C ILE A 92 -15.12 4.59 -7.37
N PHE A 93 -15.44 3.47 -7.97
CA PHE A 93 -15.71 3.44 -9.41
C PHE A 93 -17.05 4.10 -9.70
N VAL A 94 -17.03 5.05 -10.63
CA VAL A 94 -18.23 5.72 -11.14
C VAL A 94 -18.29 5.48 -12.65
N PRO A 95 -19.31 4.77 -13.13
CA PRO A 95 -19.50 4.56 -14.58
C PRO A 95 -19.60 5.88 -15.35
N GLU A 96 -19.29 5.83 -16.64
CA GLU A 96 -19.41 7.00 -17.49
C GLU A 96 -20.86 7.50 -17.56
N GLY A 97 -21.06 8.81 -17.38
CA GLY A 97 -22.38 9.44 -17.39
C GLY A 97 -23.16 9.36 -16.06
N VAL A 98 -22.59 8.73 -15.04
CA VAL A 98 -23.16 8.69 -13.69
C VAL A 98 -22.54 9.78 -12.83
N GLU A 99 -23.38 10.48 -12.04
CA GLU A 99 -22.86 11.45 -11.05
C GLU A 99 -22.13 10.71 -9.91
N PRO A 100 -20.95 11.23 -9.48
CA PRO A 100 -20.28 10.69 -8.31
C PRO A 100 -21.16 10.75 -7.07
N PRO A 101 -21.06 9.77 -6.16
CA PRO A 101 -21.80 9.81 -4.90
C PRO A 101 -21.33 10.99 -4.04
N ALA A 102 -22.17 11.40 -3.09
CA ALA A 102 -21.77 12.39 -2.10
C ALA A 102 -20.57 11.89 -1.26
N ARG A 103 -19.71 12.82 -0.80
CA ARG A 103 -18.46 12.44 -0.12
C ARG A 103 -18.65 11.69 1.19
N ASP A 104 -19.79 11.88 1.86
CA ASP A 104 -20.14 11.16 3.08
C ASP A 104 -20.32 9.65 2.90
N ILE A 105 -20.35 9.16 1.65
CA ILE A 105 -20.36 7.72 1.35
C ILE A 105 -19.18 6.99 2.01
N ILE A 106 -18.02 7.62 2.13
CA ILE A 106 -16.83 7.01 2.76
C ILE A 106 -16.99 6.81 4.28
N GLU A 107 -18.00 7.42 4.90
CA GLU A 107 -18.30 7.24 6.32
C GLU A 107 -19.18 5.99 6.58
N LYS A 108 -19.62 5.29 5.52
CA LYS A 108 -20.32 4.04 5.68
C LYS A 108 -19.41 2.96 6.29
N PRO A 109 -19.91 2.10 7.18
CA PRO A 109 -19.09 1.09 7.87
C PRO A 109 -18.27 0.22 6.92
N GLU A 110 -18.86 -0.21 5.79
CA GLU A 110 -18.23 -1.05 4.77
C GLU A 110 -17.06 -0.37 4.03
N LEU A 111 -16.99 0.96 4.05
CA LEU A 111 -15.88 1.73 3.46
C LEU A 111 -14.89 2.20 4.52
N ARG A 112 -15.34 2.48 5.74
CA ARG A 112 -14.46 2.91 6.83
C ARG A 112 -13.41 1.86 7.19
N VAL A 113 -13.69 0.57 6.97
CA VAL A 113 -12.73 -0.52 7.22
C VAL A 113 -11.40 -0.32 6.49
N TYR A 114 -11.40 0.39 5.36
CA TYR A 114 -10.20 0.67 4.56
C TYR A 114 -9.26 1.70 5.19
N THR A 115 -9.77 2.59 6.04
CA THR A 115 -9.01 3.77 6.51
C THR A 115 -9.02 3.98 8.01
N ASP A 116 -10.01 3.46 8.75
CA ASP A 116 -10.10 3.63 10.20
C ASP A 116 -8.90 3.00 10.90
N ASP A 117 -8.26 3.77 11.79
CA ASP A 117 -7.09 3.34 12.55
C ASP A 117 -5.98 2.75 11.67
N PHE A 118 -5.74 3.35 10.51
CA PHE A 118 -4.73 2.85 9.57
C PHE A 118 -3.31 2.97 10.13
N GLY A 119 -2.52 1.90 9.94
CA GLY A 119 -1.12 1.82 10.37
C GLY A 119 -0.91 1.08 11.69
N ILE A 120 -1.99 0.50 12.29
CA ILE A 120 -1.90 -0.25 13.55
C ILE A 120 -2.30 -1.72 13.41
N ARG A 121 -2.91 -2.13 12.29
CA ARG A 121 -3.36 -3.51 12.07
C ARG A 121 -2.34 -4.30 11.26
N LYS A 122 -2.36 -5.61 11.44
CA LYS A 122 -1.60 -6.53 10.58
C LYS A 122 -1.98 -6.31 9.10
N GLY A 123 -0.98 -6.24 8.22
CA GLY A 123 -1.20 -6.03 6.79
C GLY A 123 -1.41 -4.57 6.37
N ASP A 124 -1.42 -3.61 7.31
CA ASP A 124 -1.49 -2.18 6.99
C ASP A 124 -0.18 -1.74 6.32
N ASN A 125 -0.22 -1.56 5.01
CA ASN A 125 0.87 -0.98 4.23
C ASN A 125 0.31 0.11 3.32
N CYS A 126 1.04 1.18 3.13
CA CYS A 126 0.65 2.23 2.19
C CYS A 126 1.86 2.82 1.48
N LEU A 127 1.81 2.81 0.14
CA LEU A 127 2.73 3.52 -0.71
C LEU A 127 2.00 4.65 -1.43
N VAL A 128 2.65 5.80 -1.52
CA VAL A 128 2.11 6.99 -2.17
C VAL A 128 3.01 7.46 -3.30
N ALA A 129 2.40 7.99 -4.34
CA ALA A 129 3.09 8.74 -5.38
C ALA A 129 3.15 10.22 -4.98
N ASP A 130 4.35 10.71 -4.70
CA ASP A 130 4.62 12.09 -4.30
C ASP A 130 5.21 12.87 -5.46
N PHE A 131 4.51 13.89 -5.92
CA PHE A 131 4.92 14.77 -7.01
C PHE A 131 5.33 16.13 -6.44
N GLY A 132 6.62 16.26 -6.11
CA GLY A 132 7.17 17.52 -5.61
C GLY A 132 6.60 17.98 -4.26
N GLY A 133 6.26 17.04 -3.37
CA GLY A 133 5.66 17.30 -2.06
C GLY A 133 4.13 17.19 -2.03
N LYS A 134 3.48 17.02 -3.18
CA LYS A 134 2.03 16.71 -3.27
C LYS A 134 1.82 15.23 -3.49
N VAL A 135 1.13 14.56 -2.60
CA VAL A 135 0.68 13.17 -2.81
C VAL A 135 -0.44 13.17 -3.85
N VAL A 136 -0.25 12.40 -4.93
CA VAL A 136 -1.15 12.39 -6.09
C VAL A 136 -1.83 11.05 -6.33
N GLY A 137 -1.43 10.03 -5.60
CA GLY A 137 -2.02 8.70 -5.62
C GLY A 137 -1.51 7.87 -4.46
N ALA A 138 -2.29 6.87 -4.09
CA ALA A 138 -1.96 5.93 -3.04
C ALA A 138 -2.39 4.51 -3.44
N VAL A 139 -1.61 3.52 -3.01
CA VAL A 139 -1.98 2.12 -2.90
C VAL A 139 -1.79 1.71 -1.46
N TRP A 140 -2.79 1.04 -0.91
CA TRP A 140 -2.68 0.53 0.46
C TRP A 140 -3.30 -0.85 0.57
N THR A 141 -2.85 -1.57 1.57
CA THR A 141 -3.31 -2.93 1.87
C THR A 141 -3.67 -3.05 3.33
N ARG A 142 -4.58 -3.95 3.63
CA ARG A 142 -5.03 -4.29 4.97
C ARG A 142 -5.63 -5.68 4.97
N ILE A 143 -5.48 -6.43 6.06
CA ILE A 143 -6.30 -7.62 6.30
C ILE A 143 -7.60 -7.14 6.96
N MET A 144 -8.72 -7.28 6.25
CA MET A 144 -10.01 -6.77 6.67
C MET A 144 -11.14 -7.56 6.01
N ASP A 145 -12.31 -7.52 6.62
CA ASP A 145 -13.54 -8.09 6.05
C ASP A 145 -14.18 -7.06 5.10
N ASP A 146 -13.62 -7.01 3.90
CA ASP A 146 -14.06 -6.11 2.82
C ASP A 146 -14.60 -6.91 1.61
N TYR A 147 -14.93 -6.21 0.54
CA TYR A 147 -15.39 -6.83 -0.72
C TYR A 147 -14.35 -7.75 -1.37
N GLY A 148 -13.07 -7.51 -1.12
CA GLY A 148 -11.94 -8.29 -1.63
C GLY A 148 -11.42 -9.35 -0.66
N HIS A 149 -12.09 -9.55 0.47
CA HIS A 149 -11.66 -10.53 1.48
C HIS A 149 -11.66 -11.94 0.93
N VAL A 150 -10.56 -12.65 1.15
CA VAL A 150 -10.39 -14.07 0.80
C VAL A 150 -10.13 -14.90 2.05
N ASP A 151 -9.24 -14.44 2.92
CA ASP A 151 -8.91 -15.04 4.20
C ASP A 151 -8.14 -14.08 5.11
N ASP A 152 -7.88 -14.48 6.35
CA ASP A 152 -7.21 -13.65 7.37
C ASP A 152 -5.68 -13.54 7.20
N GLU A 153 -5.11 -14.14 6.15
CA GLU A 153 -3.67 -14.08 5.84
C GLU A 153 -3.39 -13.31 4.55
N THR A 154 -4.42 -12.99 3.77
CA THR A 154 -4.33 -12.35 2.47
C THR A 154 -4.71 -10.87 2.57
N PRO A 155 -3.73 -9.92 2.47
CA PRO A 155 -4.05 -8.50 2.46
C PRO A 155 -4.86 -8.11 1.23
N SER A 156 -5.93 -7.33 1.46
CA SER A 156 -6.76 -6.75 0.40
C SER A 156 -6.22 -5.39 -0.02
N PHE A 157 -6.25 -5.12 -1.32
CA PHE A 157 -5.73 -3.89 -1.96
C PHE A 157 -6.81 -2.84 -2.16
N ALA A 158 -6.43 -1.58 -1.92
CA ALA A 158 -7.11 -0.43 -2.49
C ALA A 158 -6.07 0.48 -3.17
N ILE A 159 -6.46 1.07 -4.30
CA ILE A 159 -5.59 1.99 -5.05
C ILE A 159 -6.42 3.08 -5.72
N SER A 160 -5.93 4.29 -5.66
CA SER A 160 -6.46 5.38 -6.47
C SER A 160 -5.42 6.45 -6.77
N LEU A 161 -5.73 7.26 -7.76
CA LEU A 161 -5.01 8.48 -8.11
C LEU A 161 -6.01 9.59 -8.39
N TYR A 162 -5.64 10.83 -8.13
CA TYR A 162 -6.39 11.97 -8.66
C TYR A 162 -6.48 11.89 -10.18
N ARG A 163 -7.62 12.32 -10.74
CA ARG A 163 -7.97 12.13 -12.16
C ARG A 163 -6.90 12.62 -13.13
N GLU A 164 -6.30 13.78 -12.84
CA GLU A 164 -5.28 14.41 -13.68
C GLU A 164 -3.95 13.64 -13.74
N TYR A 165 -3.76 12.65 -12.85
CA TYR A 165 -2.57 11.79 -12.80
C TYR A 165 -2.81 10.37 -13.32
N ARG A 166 -4.05 10.04 -13.71
CA ARG A 166 -4.40 8.73 -14.28
C ARG A 166 -3.86 8.57 -15.70
N GLY A 167 -3.77 7.32 -16.16
CA GLY A 167 -3.28 7.00 -17.52
C GLY A 167 -1.80 7.26 -17.78
N GLN A 168 -1.00 7.52 -16.75
CA GLN A 168 0.41 7.90 -16.84
C GLN A 168 1.37 6.80 -16.34
N GLY A 169 0.86 5.59 -16.07
CA GLY A 169 1.66 4.47 -15.55
C GLY A 169 1.94 4.51 -14.05
N ILE A 170 1.53 5.56 -13.33
CA ILE A 170 1.79 5.72 -11.89
C ILE A 170 1.10 4.60 -11.10
N GLY A 171 -0.17 4.28 -11.42
CA GLY A 171 -0.92 3.21 -10.77
C GLY A 171 -0.25 1.86 -10.91
N LEU A 172 0.23 1.53 -12.12
CA LEU A 172 0.99 0.30 -12.36
C LEU A 172 2.23 0.21 -11.48
N GLN A 173 3.00 1.29 -11.37
CA GLN A 173 4.21 1.30 -10.54
C GLN A 173 3.89 1.19 -9.05
N LEU A 174 2.83 1.83 -8.57
CA LEU A 174 2.35 1.68 -7.20
C LEU A 174 1.98 0.22 -6.90
N MET A 175 1.25 -0.44 -7.82
CA MET A 175 0.86 -1.85 -7.67
C MET A 175 2.10 -2.77 -7.60
N VAL A 176 3.01 -2.66 -8.57
CA VAL A 176 4.23 -3.48 -8.61
C VAL A 176 5.03 -3.32 -7.32
N LYS A 177 5.24 -2.08 -6.86
CA LYS A 177 5.99 -1.80 -5.63
C LYS A 177 5.30 -2.35 -4.37
N MET A 178 3.98 -2.33 -4.31
CA MET A 178 3.27 -2.90 -3.18
C MET A 178 3.33 -4.43 -3.20
N LEU A 179 3.20 -5.07 -4.37
CA LEU A 179 3.37 -6.53 -4.49
C LEU A 179 4.78 -6.97 -4.08
N GLU A 180 5.82 -6.23 -4.49
CA GLU A 180 7.20 -6.46 -4.06
C GLU A 180 7.36 -6.33 -2.53
N LEU A 181 6.71 -5.32 -1.92
CA LEU A 181 6.72 -5.10 -0.48
C LEU A 181 6.05 -6.25 0.27
N LEU A 182 4.86 -6.67 -0.16
CA LEU A 182 4.13 -7.78 0.48
C LEU A 182 4.89 -9.10 0.37
N LYS A 183 5.45 -9.39 -0.81
CA LYS A 183 6.32 -10.56 -1.01
C LYS A 183 7.52 -10.55 -0.08
N TRP A 184 8.15 -9.40 0.08
CA TRP A 184 9.27 -9.22 1.00
C TRP A 184 8.85 -9.44 2.46
N GLN A 185 7.63 -9.03 2.83
CA GLN A 185 7.05 -9.26 4.16
C GLN A 185 6.65 -10.72 4.40
N GLY A 186 6.72 -11.58 3.39
CA GLY A 186 6.42 -13.00 3.47
C GLY A 186 4.95 -13.35 3.26
N TYR A 187 4.15 -12.42 2.75
CA TYR A 187 2.80 -12.76 2.29
C TYR A 187 2.87 -13.63 1.05
N GLU A 188 2.01 -14.64 0.99
CA GLU A 188 1.94 -15.56 -0.15
C GLU A 188 0.98 -15.05 -1.22
N ARG A 189 -0.01 -14.25 -0.82
CA ARG A 189 -1.07 -13.76 -1.70
C ARG A 189 -1.47 -12.34 -1.35
N ALA A 190 -2.12 -11.69 -2.32
CA ALA A 190 -2.82 -10.44 -2.15
C ALA A 190 -4.14 -10.49 -2.91
N SER A 191 -5.18 -9.79 -2.44
CA SER A 191 -6.50 -9.80 -3.05
C SER A 191 -7.02 -8.40 -3.33
N LEU A 192 -8.05 -8.30 -4.14
CA LEU A 192 -8.84 -7.09 -4.36
C LEU A 192 -10.23 -7.43 -4.91
N ALA A 193 -11.19 -6.53 -4.71
CA ALA A 193 -12.44 -6.52 -5.46
C ALA A 193 -12.40 -5.40 -6.50
N VAL A 194 -13.01 -5.63 -7.66
CA VAL A 194 -13.10 -4.63 -8.73
C VAL A 194 -14.35 -4.81 -9.57
N GLN A 195 -15.04 -3.70 -9.87
CA GLN A 195 -16.15 -3.72 -10.79
C GLN A 195 -15.70 -4.16 -12.19
N LYS A 196 -16.50 -5.01 -12.86
CA LYS A 196 -16.19 -5.60 -14.17
C LYS A 196 -15.96 -4.55 -15.25
N GLU A 197 -16.66 -3.42 -15.17
CA GLU A 197 -16.54 -2.29 -16.10
C GLU A 197 -15.35 -1.37 -15.82
N ASN A 198 -14.64 -1.57 -14.70
CA ASN A 198 -13.50 -0.74 -14.33
C ASN A 198 -12.31 -1.01 -15.26
N TYR A 199 -11.81 0.03 -15.91
CA TYR A 199 -10.63 -0.05 -16.79
C TYR A 199 -9.37 -0.59 -16.08
N ALA A 200 -9.30 -0.50 -14.75
CA ALA A 200 -8.19 -1.00 -13.95
C ALA A 200 -8.08 -2.54 -13.95
N VAL A 201 -9.14 -3.28 -14.31
CA VAL A 201 -9.11 -4.75 -14.43
C VAL A 201 -7.95 -5.22 -15.31
N LYS A 202 -7.70 -4.50 -16.43
CA LYS A 202 -6.56 -4.83 -17.29
C LYS A 202 -5.24 -4.68 -16.56
N MET A 203 -5.04 -3.57 -15.84
CA MET A 203 -3.82 -3.32 -15.06
C MET A 203 -3.60 -4.40 -14.01
N TYR A 204 -4.64 -4.82 -13.29
CA TYR A 204 -4.54 -5.88 -12.28
C TYR A 204 -4.10 -7.21 -12.91
N ARG A 205 -4.68 -7.58 -14.05
CA ARG A 205 -4.24 -8.78 -14.80
C ARG A 205 -2.80 -8.68 -15.27
N ASP A 206 -2.39 -7.51 -15.75
CA ASP A 206 -1.02 -7.26 -16.23
C ASP A 206 0.04 -7.41 -15.11
N VAL A 207 -0.33 -7.20 -13.83
CA VAL A 207 0.56 -7.39 -12.67
C VAL A 207 0.39 -8.74 -11.96
N GLY A 208 -0.42 -9.65 -12.53
CA GLY A 208 -0.51 -11.03 -12.05
C GLY A 208 -1.78 -11.40 -11.28
N PHE A 209 -2.74 -10.48 -11.12
CA PHE A 209 -4.02 -10.83 -10.52
C PHE A 209 -4.88 -11.66 -11.49
N HIS A 210 -5.51 -12.69 -10.95
CA HIS A 210 -6.49 -13.50 -11.66
C HIS A 210 -7.79 -13.58 -10.87
N THR A 211 -8.91 -13.76 -11.56
CA THR A 211 -10.24 -13.85 -10.95
C THR A 211 -10.40 -15.21 -10.25
N VAL A 212 -10.73 -15.18 -8.97
CA VAL A 212 -11.05 -16.39 -8.18
C VAL A 212 -12.52 -16.53 -7.91
N GLU A 213 -13.25 -15.41 -7.85
CA GLU A 213 -14.69 -15.36 -7.69
C GLU A 213 -15.27 -14.19 -8.48
N GLU A 214 -16.53 -14.30 -8.91
CA GLU A 214 -17.25 -13.21 -9.55
C GLU A 214 -18.74 -13.22 -9.20
N ASN A 215 -19.31 -12.05 -9.11
CA ASN A 215 -20.77 -11.85 -9.03
C ASN A 215 -21.28 -11.10 -10.27
N ALA A 216 -22.49 -10.54 -10.23
CA ALA A 216 -23.07 -9.83 -11.37
C ALA A 216 -22.24 -8.58 -11.76
N GLU A 217 -21.62 -7.89 -10.80
CA GLU A 217 -21.02 -6.57 -10.96
C GLU A 217 -19.51 -6.58 -10.79
N GLU A 218 -18.92 -7.52 -10.01
CA GLU A 218 -17.55 -7.47 -9.55
C GLU A 218 -16.78 -8.76 -9.80
N PHE A 219 -15.47 -8.62 -9.90
CA PHE A 219 -14.48 -9.70 -9.75
C PHE A 219 -13.81 -9.60 -8.38
N ILE A 220 -13.66 -10.76 -7.72
CA ILE A 220 -12.69 -10.94 -6.65
C ILE A 220 -11.43 -11.53 -7.29
N MET A 221 -10.32 -10.85 -7.14
CA MET A 221 -9.07 -11.22 -7.81
C MET A 221 -7.97 -11.46 -6.77
N VAL A 222 -7.10 -12.42 -7.06
CA VAL A 222 -5.94 -12.79 -6.23
C VAL A 222 -4.68 -12.75 -7.08
N CYS A 223 -3.57 -12.34 -6.48
CA CYS A 223 -2.23 -12.41 -7.02
C CYS A 223 -1.37 -13.27 -6.08
N GLU A 224 -0.72 -14.31 -6.61
CA GLU A 224 0.32 -15.05 -5.91
C GLU A 224 1.63 -14.23 -5.92
N LEU A 225 2.37 -14.20 -4.78
CA LEU A 225 3.52 -13.30 -4.54
C LEU A 225 4.89 -14.01 -4.63
#